data_6b12da5a32196d51cb2fe3650dfa3c00
#
_entry.id   6b12da5a32196d51cb2fe3650dfa3c00
#
_cell.length_a   1.000
_cell.length_b   1.000
_cell.length_c   1.000
_cell.angle_alpha   90.00
_cell.angle_beta   90.00
_cell.angle_gamma   90.00
#
_symmetry.space_group_name_H-M   'P 1'
#
loop_
_entity.id
_entity.type
_entity.pdbx_description
1 polymer ?
#
loop_
_entity_poly.entity_id
_entity_poly.type
_entity_poly.pdbx_seq_one_letter_code
_entity_poly.pdbx_strand_id
1 'polypeptide(L)'
;MAEVFSFLTAWLAPVTVFTAEEAWLARPKDVPDGAADSVHLRVYPAIPQGWRDEALGEKWKTVRALRRVVTGALELERAEKRIGSSLQAAPHVHAAPEYVGALKGLDLAEICITSGGDLAPGDAPAGAFTLPDVAGVAVVPALAAGTKCARCWQVLEEVGKSAKHPLICQRCEAAVET
;
A
#
# COMPACT_ATOMS: atom_id res chain seq x y z
N MET A 1 1.32 -0.83 -18.30
CA MET A 1 2.47 -1.49 -17.62
C MET A 1 3.76 -1.37 -18.43
N ALA A 2 3.78 -1.65 -19.75
CA ALA A 2 5.00 -1.55 -20.59
C ALA A 2 5.66 -0.16 -20.56
N GLU A 3 4.89 0.91 -20.62
CA GLU A 3 5.39 2.28 -20.52
C GLU A 3 6.03 2.58 -19.16
N VAL A 4 5.38 2.20 -18.04
CA VAL A 4 5.92 2.36 -16.69
C VAL A 4 7.23 1.58 -16.55
N PHE A 5 7.30 0.35 -17.06
CA PHE A 5 8.51 -0.45 -17.07
C PHE A 5 9.65 0.25 -17.83
N SER A 6 9.36 0.79 -19.02
CA SER A 6 10.35 1.52 -19.83
C SER A 6 10.95 2.71 -19.06
N PHE A 7 10.11 3.52 -18.40
CA PHE A 7 10.59 4.65 -17.59
C PHE A 7 11.40 4.21 -16.37
N LEU A 8 10.87 3.26 -15.61
CA LEU A 8 11.53 2.81 -14.38
C LEU A 8 12.90 2.19 -14.66
N THR A 9 13.04 1.37 -15.69
CA THR A 9 14.34 0.76 -16.04
C THR A 9 15.35 1.82 -16.45
N ALA A 10 14.93 2.83 -17.24
CA ALA A 10 15.84 3.91 -17.63
C ALA A 10 16.27 4.78 -16.44
N TRP A 11 15.36 5.14 -15.54
CA TRP A 11 15.66 5.99 -14.39
C TRP A 11 16.49 5.29 -13.31
N LEU A 12 16.28 3.99 -13.14
CA LEU A 12 16.98 3.20 -12.12
C LEU A 12 18.33 2.66 -12.61
N ALA A 13 18.58 2.64 -13.91
CA ALA A 13 19.82 2.10 -14.48
C ALA A 13 21.12 2.64 -13.84
N PRO A 14 21.26 3.94 -13.50
CA PRO A 14 22.47 4.43 -12.84
C PRO A 14 22.63 3.95 -11.39
N VAL A 15 21.55 3.50 -10.74
CA VAL A 15 21.55 3.08 -9.33
C VAL A 15 21.57 1.57 -9.22
N THR A 16 20.70 0.89 -9.97
CA THR A 16 20.57 -0.58 -9.96
C THR A 16 21.15 -1.17 -11.27
N VAL A 17 22.40 -0.89 -11.53
CA VAL A 17 23.08 -1.11 -12.81
C VAL A 17 22.80 -2.50 -13.41
N PHE A 18 23.11 -3.58 -12.69
CA PHE A 18 22.93 -4.95 -13.19
C PHE A 18 21.44 -5.38 -13.21
N THR A 19 20.69 -5.03 -12.17
CA THR A 19 19.27 -5.39 -12.09
C THR A 19 18.45 -4.69 -13.18
N ALA A 20 18.74 -3.42 -13.48
CA ALA A 20 18.08 -2.69 -14.54
C ALA A 20 18.41 -3.27 -15.92
N GLU A 21 19.66 -3.67 -16.15
CA GLU A 21 20.08 -4.34 -17.38
C GLU A 21 19.41 -5.71 -17.54
N GLU A 22 19.42 -6.53 -16.51
CA GLU A 22 18.77 -7.84 -16.53
C GLU A 22 17.26 -7.71 -16.83
N ALA A 23 16.58 -6.78 -16.16
CA ALA A 23 15.18 -6.49 -16.42
C ALA A 23 14.94 -6.02 -17.86
N TRP A 24 15.82 -5.14 -18.37
CA TRP A 24 15.74 -4.65 -19.75
C TRP A 24 15.91 -5.75 -20.79
N LEU A 25 16.88 -6.64 -20.59
CA LEU A 25 17.13 -7.77 -21.48
C LEU A 25 15.98 -8.80 -21.48
N ALA A 26 15.30 -8.94 -20.33
CA ALA A 26 14.12 -9.81 -20.18
C ALA A 26 12.79 -9.15 -20.58
N ARG A 27 12.81 -7.91 -21.11
CA ARG A 27 11.59 -7.13 -21.40
C ARG A 27 10.67 -7.84 -22.40
N PRO A 28 9.35 -7.66 -22.25
CA PRO A 28 8.38 -8.03 -23.28
C PRO A 28 8.64 -7.25 -24.60
N LYS A 29 8.29 -7.87 -25.71
CA LYS A 29 8.53 -7.28 -27.06
C LYS A 29 7.73 -6.01 -27.35
N ASP A 30 6.66 -5.77 -26.61
CA ASP A 30 5.77 -4.62 -26.73
C ASP A 30 6.21 -3.41 -25.90
N VAL A 31 7.36 -3.50 -25.19
CA VAL A 31 7.91 -2.36 -24.45
C VAL A 31 8.41 -1.29 -25.42
N PRO A 32 7.96 -0.03 -25.30
CA PRO A 32 8.46 1.09 -26.10
C PRO A 32 9.99 1.24 -25.97
N ASP A 33 10.63 1.80 -27.01
CA ASP A 33 12.09 2.02 -27.07
C ASP A 33 12.96 0.76 -27.12
N GLY A 34 12.39 -0.36 -27.54
CA GLY A 34 13.08 -1.63 -27.61
C GLY A 34 14.30 -1.72 -28.54
N ALA A 35 14.70 -0.63 -29.22
CA ALA A 35 15.82 -0.61 -30.15
C ALA A 35 17.20 -0.62 -29.47
N ALA A 36 17.29 -0.26 -28.18
CA ALA A 36 18.55 -0.28 -27.45
C ALA A 36 18.89 -1.69 -26.95
N ASP A 37 20.08 -2.17 -27.28
CA ASP A 37 20.59 -3.49 -26.86
C ASP A 37 20.89 -3.54 -25.35
N SER A 38 21.13 -2.38 -24.75
CA SER A 38 21.40 -2.25 -23.30
C SER A 38 20.61 -1.07 -22.74
N VAL A 39 20.14 -1.18 -21.49
CA VAL A 39 19.47 -0.09 -20.78
C VAL A 39 20.38 1.13 -20.62
N HIS A 40 21.68 0.90 -20.53
CA HIS A 40 22.71 1.95 -20.37
C HIS A 40 22.96 2.78 -21.62
N LEU A 41 22.49 2.33 -22.78
CA LEU A 41 22.55 3.08 -24.04
C LEU A 41 21.30 3.94 -24.27
N ARG A 42 20.35 3.90 -23.35
CA ARG A 42 19.09 4.68 -23.47
C ARG A 42 19.28 6.10 -22.98
N VAL A 43 18.60 7.02 -23.66
CA VAL A 43 18.40 8.38 -23.16
C VAL A 43 17.18 8.37 -22.22
N TYR A 44 17.19 9.19 -21.19
CA TYR A 44 16.03 9.34 -20.31
C TYR A 44 14.81 9.77 -21.12
N PRO A 45 13.71 9.02 -21.05
CA PRO A 45 12.51 9.36 -21.79
C PRO A 45 11.87 10.64 -21.26
N ALA A 46 11.32 11.46 -22.15
CA ALA A 46 10.56 12.65 -21.77
C ALA A 46 9.27 12.25 -21.07
N ILE A 47 9.00 12.84 -19.91
CA ILE A 47 7.80 12.53 -19.11
C ILE A 47 6.56 13.05 -19.86
N PRO A 48 5.56 12.20 -20.16
CA PRO A 48 4.33 12.64 -20.77
C PRO A 48 3.60 13.65 -19.89
N GLN A 49 3.21 14.79 -20.47
CA GLN A 49 2.51 15.86 -19.71
C GLN A 49 1.19 15.38 -19.11
N GLY A 50 0.50 14.44 -19.77
CA GLY A 50 -0.76 13.86 -19.28
C GLY A 50 -0.63 12.98 -18.02
N TRP A 51 0.60 12.67 -17.55
CA TRP A 51 0.80 11.97 -16.29
C TRP A 51 0.69 12.86 -15.06
N ARG A 52 0.70 14.19 -15.28
CA ARG A 52 0.58 15.15 -14.20
C ARG A 52 -0.90 15.39 -13.89
N ASP A 53 -1.33 14.99 -12.73
CA ASP A 53 -2.68 15.20 -12.18
C ASP A 53 -2.56 15.89 -10.81
N GLU A 54 -2.74 17.20 -10.82
CA GLU A 54 -2.65 18.02 -9.60
C GLU A 54 -3.76 17.69 -8.61
N ALA A 55 -4.98 17.44 -9.09
CA ALA A 55 -6.12 17.14 -8.23
C ALA A 55 -5.92 15.80 -7.51
N LEU A 56 -5.42 14.79 -8.24
CA LEU A 56 -5.02 13.51 -7.65
C LEU A 56 -3.87 13.69 -6.67
N GLY A 57 -2.90 14.55 -6.99
CA GLY A 57 -1.79 14.89 -6.11
C GLY A 57 -2.26 15.45 -4.76
N GLU A 58 -3.19 16.39 -4.74
CA GLU A 58 -3.78 16.96 -3.53
C GLU A 58 -4.58 15.91 -2.73
N LYS A 59 -5.41 15.12 -3.40
CA LYS A 59 -6.12 13.99 -2.76
C LYS A 59 -5.13 13.08 -2.02
N TRP A 60 -4.03 12.71 -2.66
CA TRP A 60 -3.04 11.81 -2.05
C TRP A 60 -2.22 12.47 -0.93
N LYS A 61 -2.08 13.79 -0.88
CA LYS A 61 -1.52 14.48 0.30
C LYS A 61 -2.38 14.23 1.53
N THR A 62 -3.70 14.39 1.39
CA THR A 62 -4.67 14.13 2.47
C THR A 62 -4.64 12.67 2.91
N VAL A 63 -4.66 11.72 1.96
CA VAL A 63 -4.56 10.28 2.25
C VAL A 63 -3.27 9.94 3.00
N ARG A 64 -2.12 10.49 2.57
CA ARG A 64 -0.84 10.26 3.24
C ARG A 64 -0.77 10.87 4.64
N ALA A 65 -1.43 12.01 4.87
CA ALA A 65 -1.53 12.61 6.20
C ALA A 65 -2.28 11.69 7.17
N LEU A 66 -3.43 11.18 6.79
CA LEU A 66 -4.18 10.19 7.58
C LEU A 66 -3.34 8.93 7.82
N ARG A 67 -2.73 8.37 6.78
CA ARG A 67 -1.88 7.18 6.90
C ARG A 67 -0.74 7.37 7.91
N ARG A 68 -0.15 8.59 8.00
CA ARG A 68 0.89 8.91 9.00
C ARG A 68 0.37 8.73 10.43
N VAL A 69 -0.86 9.17 10.72
CA VAL A 69 -1.45 9.00 12.06
C VAL A 69 -1.63 7.51 12.36
N VAL A 70 -2.16 6.74 11.40
CA VAL A 70 -2.32 5.28 11.57
C VAL A 70 -0.98 4.60 11.80
N THR A 71 0.02 4.88 10.98
CA THR A 71 1.36 4.27 11.14
C THR A 71 2.00 4.68 12.46
N GLY A 72 1.84 5.93 12.90
CA GLY A 72 2.31 6.39 14.21
C GLY A 72 1.69 5.63 15.38
N ALA A 73 0.37 5.42 15.35
CA ALA A 73 -0.33 4.61 16.33
C ALA A 73 0.21 3.16 16.37
N LEU A 74 0.40 2.54 15.21
CA LEU A 74 0.90 1.17 15.11
C LEU A 74 2.37 1.02 15.52
N GLU A 75 3.19 2.06 15.38
CA GLU A 75 4.56 2.04 15.90
C GLU A 75 4.61 1.99 17.43
N LEU A 76 3.69 2.66 18.14
CA LEU A 76 3.57 2.53 19.59
C LEU A 76 3.19 1.10 19.99
N GLU A 77 2.21 0.49 19.28
CA GLU A 77 1.83 -0.91 19.51
C GLU A 77 3.01 -1.87 19.29
N ARG A 78 3.86 -1.56 18.29
CA ARG A 78 5.06 -2.35 18.00
C ARG A 78 6.13 -2.15 19.08
N ALA A 79 6.35 -0.93 19.53
CA ALA A 79 7.32 -0.61 20.59
C ALA A 79 6.97 -1.35 21.89
N GLU A 80 5.68 -1.46 22.21
CA GLU A 80 5.17 -2.18 23.36
C GLU A 80 4.99 -3.70 23.11
N LYS A 81 5.41 -4.19 21.95
CA LYS A 81 5.35 -5.61 21.53
C LYS A 81 3.94 -6.21 21.53
N ARG A 82 2.89 -5.37 21.41
CA ARG A 82 1.51 -5.84 21.22
C ARG A 82 1.27 -6.37 19.82
N ILE A 83 2.01 -5.84 18.82
CA ILE A 83 2.08 -6.37 17.47
C ILE A 83 3.53 -6.52 17.01
N GLY A 84 3.81 -7.49 16.14
CA GLY A 84 5.10 -7.65 15.46
C GLY A 84 5.09 -7.10 14.04
N SER A 85 3.89 -6.98 13.45
CA SER A 85 3.68 -6.48 12.09
C SER A 85 2.37 -5.69 12.01
N SER A 86 2.31 -4.68 11.15
CA SER A 86 1.08 -3.93 10.85
C SER A 86 -0.06 -4.84 10.35
N LEU A 87 0.26 -5.97 9.72
CA LEU A 87 -0.72 -6.97 9.29
C LEU A 87 -1.40 -7.72 10.45
N GLN A 88 -1.00 -7.50 11.70
CA GLN A 88 -1.72 -8.01 12.87
C GLN A 88 -2.77 -7.01 13.38
N ALA A 89 -2.88 -5.84 12.77
CA ALA A 89 -3.76 -4.78 13.21
C ALA A 89 -4.98 -4.59 12.30
N ALA A 90 -6.06 -4.10 12.92
CA ALA A 90 -7.28 -3.59 12.28
C ALA A 90 -7.72 -2.32 13.01
N PRO A 91 -7.05 -1.18 12.83
CA PRO A 91 -7.28 0.05 13.60
C PRO A 91 -8.64 0.68 13.29
N HIS A 92 -9.25 1.30 14.32
CA HIS A 92 -10.40 2.19 14.17
C HIS A 92 -9.92 3.62 13.97
N VAL A 93 -10.24 4.22 12.82
CA VAL A 93 -9.81 5.57 12.45
C VAL A 93 -10.99 6.51 12.52
N HIS A 94 -10.89 7.54 13.35
CA HIS A 94 -11.84 8.64 13.41
C HIS A 94 -11.27 9.82 12.63
N ALA A 95 -12.06 10.36 11.68
CA ALA A 95 -11.52 11.38 10.79
C ALA A 95 -12.56 12.45 10.44
N ALA A 96 -12.06 13.68 10.26
CA ALA A 96 -12.84 14.79 9.74
C ALA A 96 -13.36 14.51 8.31
N PRO A 97 -14.47 15.15 7.88
CA PRO A 97 -15.12 14.86 6.60
C PRO A 97 -14.21 14.94 5.38
N GLU A 98 -13.21 15.79 5.40
CA GLU A 98 -12.22 15.94 4.32
C GLU A 98 -11.40 14.66 4.08
N TYR A 99 -10.99 13.98 5.15
CA TYR A 99 -10.26 12.71 5.06
C TYR A 99 -11.19 11.57 4.61
N VAL A 100 -12.41 11.53 5.16
CA VAL A 100 -13.43 10.57 4.73
C VAL A 100 -13.71 10.70 3.24
N GLY A 101 -13.85 11.95 2.75
CA GLY A 101 -14.04 12.25 1.33
C GLY A 101 -12.85 11.81 0.48
N ALA A 102 -11.62 12.06 0.94
CA ALA A 102 -10.41 11.68 0.21
C ALA A 102 -10.22 10.15 0.12
N LEU A 103 -10.67 9.40 1.13
CA LEU A 103 -10.59 7.93 1.14
C LEU A 103 -11.76 7.26 0.43
N LYS A 104 -12.75 8.00 -0.05
CA LYS A 104 -13.88 7.39 -0.78
C LYS A 104 -13.40 6.57 -1.97
N GLY A 105 -13.76 5.29 -1.99
CA GLY A 105 -13.37 4.33 -3.03
C GLY A 105 -11.94 3.76 -2.86
N LEU A 106 -11.28 4.06 -1.75
CA LEU A 106 -9.98 3.45 -1.39
C LEU A 106 -10.18 2.47 -0.23
N ASP A 107 -9.41 1.39 -0.22
CA ASP A 107 -9.36 0.45 0.89
C ASP A 107 -8.37 0.94 1.95
N LEU A 108 -8.88 1.23 3.15
CA LEU A 108 -8.07 1.69 4.28
C LEU A 108 -6.99 0.65 4.66
N ALA A 109 -7.34 -0.63 4.63
CA ALA A 109 -6.41 -1.71 4.98
C ALA A 109 -5.25 -1.79 3.99
N GLU A 110 -5.51 -1.63 2.69
CA GLU A 110 -4.45 -1.56 1.67
C GLU A 110 -3.56 -0.33 1.85
N ILE A 111 -4.15 0.86 2.08
CA ILE A 111 -3.41 2.11 2.27
C ILE A 111 -2.50 2.03 3.49
N CYS A 112 -2.97 1.43 4.60
CA CYS A 112 -2.23 1.36 5.86
C CYS A 112 -1.40 0.09 6.01
N ILE A 113 -1.52 -0.87 5.08
CA ILE A 113 -0.88 -2.19 5.11
C ILE A 113 -1.27 -2.93 6.40
N THR A 114 -2.57 -3.01 6.67
CA THR A 114 -3.18 -3.72 7.81
C THR A 114 -4.03 -4.90 7.30
N SER A 115 -4.54 -5.72 8.19
CA SER A 115 -5.45 -6.81 7.81
C SER A 115 -6.92 -6.39 7.76
N GLY A 116 -7.24 -5.26 8.35
CA GLY A 116 -8.55 -4.64 8.37
C GLY A 116 -8.45 -3.23 8.91
N GLY A 117 -9.57 -2.64 9.21
CA GLY A 117 -9.72 -1.32 9.79
C GLY A 117 -10.99 -0.66 9.30
N ASP A 118 -11.49 0.26 10.05
CA ASP A 118 -12.66 1.06 9.69
C ASP A 118 -12.36 2.56 9.81
N LEU A 119 -13.11 3.32 9.04
CA LEU A 119 -13.06 4.77 9.00
C LEU A 119 -14.43 5.33 9.43
N ALA A 120 -14.47 5.94 10.60
CA ALA A 120 -15.65 6.58 11.13
C ALA A 120 -15.54 8.11 11.04
N PRO A 121 -16.57 8.82 10.60
CA PRO A 121 -16.61 10.26 10.71
C PRO A 121 -16.86 10.69 12.17
N GLY A 122 -16.27 11.83 12.57
CA GLY A 122 -16.54 12.44 13.87
C GLY A 122 -15.43 12.24 14.91
N ASP A 123 -15.79 12.56 16.15
CA ASP A 123 -14.83 12.60 17.26
C ASP A 123 -14.41 11.20 17.72
N ALA A 124 -13.15 11.09 18.08
CA ALA A 124 -12.58 9.88 18.62
C ALA A 124 -12.79 9.78 20.15
N PRO A 125 -12.81 8.55 20.70
CA PRO A 125 -12.81 8.36 22.14
C PRO A 125 -11.57 8.95 22.81
N ALA A 126 -11.69 9.26 24.11
CA ALA A 126 -10.55 9.76 24.89
C ALA A 126 -9.39 8.75 24.87
N GLY A 127 -8.18 9.24 24.68
CA GLY A 127 -6.97 8.41 24.61
C GLY A 127 -6.62 7.87 23.22
N ALA A 128 -7.42 8.17 22.19
CA ALA A 128 -7.04 7.86 20.81
C ALA A 128 -5.74 8.58 20.42
N PHE A 129 -4.92 7.91 19.64
CA PHE A 129 -3.65 8.47 19.16
C PHE A 129 -3.89 9.57 18.11
N THR A 130 -3.17 10.66 18.25
CA THR A 130 -3.20 11.79 17.31
C THR A 130 -1.80 12.27 17.01
N LEU A 131 -1.63 13.02 15.91
CA LEU A 131 -0.40 13.76 15.62
C LEU A 131 -0.70 15.27 15.66
N PRO A 132 0.15 16.09 16.30
CA PRO A 132 -0.08 17.54 16.46
C PRO A 132 -0.19 18.30 15.12
N ASP A 133 0.48 17.81 14.09
CA ASP A 133 0.53 18.41 12.76
C ASP A 133 -0.51 17.81 11.78
N VAL A 134 -1.37 16.89 12.24
CA VAL A 134 -2.49 16.31 11.47
C VAL A 134 -3.77 16.45 12.27
N ALA A 135 -4.39 17.62 12.18
CA ALA A 135 -5.66 17.87 12.87
C ALA A 135 -6.81 17.02 12.26
N GLY A 136 -7.78 16.67 13.08
CA GLY A 136 -9.01 15.99 12.62
C GLY A 136 -8.81 14.50 12.27
N VAL A 137 -7.73 13.87 12.69
CA VAL A 137 -7.54 12.43 12.60
C VAL A 137 -7.09 11.86 13.92
N ALA A 138 -7.75 10.81 14.39
CA ALA A 138 -7.38 10.08 15.58
C ALA A 138 -7.55 8.58 15.38
N VAL A 139 -6.71 7.77 16.00
CA VAL A 139 -6.63 6.33 15.79
C VAL A 139 -6.70 5.57 17.11
N VAL A 140 -7.59 4.60 17.16
CA VAL A 140 -7.62 3.58 18.22
C VAL A 140 -7.03 2.30 17.65
N PRO A 141 -5.83 1.89 18.07
CA PRO A 141 -5.25 0.63 17.63
C PRO A 141 -6.11 -0.56 18.06
N ALA A 142 -6.26 -1.54 17.18
CA ALA A 142 -6.92 -2.80 17.48
C ALA A 142 -6.22 -3.96 16.76
N LEU A 143 -6.31 -5.15 17.32
CA LEU A 143 -5.82 -6.37 16.69
C LEU A 143 -6.81 -6.86 15.64
N ALA A 144 -6.30 -7.38 14.54
CA ALA A 144 -7.13 -8.04 13.54
C ALA A 144 -7.64 -9.40 14.07
N ALA A 145 -8.93 -9.67 13.84
CA ALA A 145 -9.55 -10.95 14.19
C ALA A 145 -9.28 -12.02 13.12
N GLY A 146 -9.13 -13.26 13.54
CA GLY A 146 -8.98 -14.41 12.65
C GLY A 146 -7.62 -15.09 12.71
N THR A 147 -7.26 -15.76 11.61
CA THR A 147 -6.03 -16.55 11.48
C THR A 147 -5.11 -15.95 10.42
N LYS A 148 -3.81 -16.05 10.64
CA LYS A 148 -2.81 -15.54 9.70
C LYS A 148 -2.79 -16.40 8.43
N CYS A 149 -2.99 -15.77 7.27
CA CYS A 149 -2.80 -16.38 5.96
C CYS A 149 -1.33 -16.75 5.74
N ALA A 150 -1.04 -17.99 5.40
CA ALA A 150 0.33 -18.48 5.18
C ALA A 150 1.02 -17.83 3.96
N ARG A 151 0.26 -17.27 3.00
CA ARG A 151 0.81 -16.68 1.77
C ARG A 151 0.95 -15.16 1.87
N CYS A 152 -0.10 -14.41 2.18
CA CYS A 152 -0.06 -12.94 2.22
C CYS A 152 0.14 -12.35 3.62
N TRP A 153 0.06 -13.18 4.66
CA TRP A 153 0.30 -12.87 6.07
C TRP A 153 -0.75 -11.97 6.73
N GLN A 154 -1.79 -11.57 6.02
CA GLN A 154 -2.94 -10.90 6.63
C GLN A 154 -3.62 -11.85 7.64
N VAL A 155 -4.17 -11.28 8.70
CA VAL A 155 -4.96 -11.98 9.72
C VAL A 155 -6.43 -11.79 9.39
N LEU A 156 -7.11 -12.85 8.97
CA LEU A 156 -8.48 -12.79 8.43
C LEU A 156 -9.33 -13.93 8.98
N GLU A 157 -10.60 -13.66 9.23
CA GLU A 157 -11.55 -14.65 9.76
C GLU A 157 -11.91 -15.75 8.76
N GLU A 158 -11.64 -15.53 7.49
CA GLU A 158 -11.93 -16.51 6.41
C GLU A 158 -10.84 -17.57 6.26
N VAL A 159 -9.66 -17.37 6.80
CA VAL A 159 -8.58 -18.38 6.79
C VAL A 159 -9.00 -19.57 7.65
N GLY A 160 -8.93 -20.75 7.07
CA GLY A 160 -9.41 -21.99 7.70
C GLY A 160 -10.79 -22.44 7.21
N LYS A 161 -11.52 -21.64 6.42
CA LYS A 161 -12.86 -22.00 5.92
C LYS A 161 -12.85 -22.75 4.58
N SER A 162 -11.76 -22.64 3.81
CA SER A 162 -11.61 -23.43 2.58
C SER A 162 -11.17 -24.86 2.90
N ALA A 163 -11.90 -25.85 2.40
CA ALA A 163 -11.50 -27.25 2.52
C ALA A 163 -10.28 -27.60 1.66
N LYS A 164 -10.09 -26.89 0.54
CA LYS A 164 -9.02 -27.13 -0.43
C LYS A 164 -7.71 -26.45 -0.01
N HIS A 165 -7.81 -25.24 0.51
CA HIS A 165 -6.68 -24.42 0.92
C HIS A 165 -6.87 -23.81 2.33
N PRO A 166 -6.89 -24.65 3.40
CA PRO A 166 -7.26 -24.18 4.74
C PRO A 166 -6.29 -23.19 5.37
N LEU A 167 -5.07 -23.05 4.84
CA LEU A 167 -4.03 -22.16 5.40
C LEU A 167 -3.95 -20.79 4.75
N ILE A 168 -4.73 -20.53 3.70
CA ILE A 168 -4.67 -19.26 2.96
C ILE A 168 -6.05 -18.62 2.83
N CYS A 169 -6.06 -17.28 2.64
CA CYS A 169 -7.30 -16.52 2.45
C CYS A 169 -7.87 -16.72 1.02
N GLN A 170 -9.15 -16.37 0.82
CA GLN A 170 -9.85 -16.53 -0.46
C GLN A 170 -9.14 -15.84 -1.63
N ARG A 171 -8.60 -14.62 -1.41
CA ARG A 171 -7.80 -13.92 -2.43
C ARG A 171 -6.56 -14.72 -2.84
N CYS A 172 -5.88 -15.31 -1.87
CA CYS A 172 -4.71 -16.15 -2.15
C CYS A 172 -5.09 -17.47 -2.80
N GLU A 173 -6.21 -18.07 -2.42
CA GLU A 173 -6.78 -19.26 -3.05
C GLU A 173 -7.09 -18.99 -4.52
N ALA A 174 -7.82 -17.95 -4.85
CA ALA A 174 -8.10 -17.56 -6.23
C ALA A 174 -6.82 -17.36 -7.06
N ALA A 175 -5.76 -16.80 -6.45
CA ALA A 175 -4.49 -16.57 -7.13
C ALA A 175 -3.61 -17.83 -7.34
N VAL A 176 -3.84 -18.91 -6.61
CA VAL A 176 -3.09 -20.17 -6.82
C VAL A 176 -3.86 -21.16 -7.69
N GLU A 177 -5.14 -20.90 -7.95
CA GLU A 177 -5.99 -21.72 -8.84
C GLU A 177 -6.04 -21.19 -10.28
N THR A 178 -5.42 -20.01 -10.55
CA THR A 178 -5.28 -19.42 -11.88
C THR A 178 -4.05 -19.95 -12.59
#